data_3f2eef5426862c891f2cb99b71fb0d8e
#
_entry.id   3f2eef5426862c891f2cb99b71fb0d8e
#
_cell.length_a   1.000
_cell.length_b   1.000
_cell.length_c   1.000
_cell.angle_alpha   90.00
_cell.angle_beta   90.00
_cell.angle_gamma   90.00
#
_symmetry.space_group_name_H-M   'P 1'
#
loop_
_entity.id
_entity.type
_entity.pdbx_description
1 polymer ?
#
loop_
_entity_poly.entity_id
_entity_poly.type
_entity_poly.pdbx_seq_one_letter_code
_entity_poly.pdbx_strand_id
1 'polypeptide(L)'
;MNIWSNVFRHHRWSNLVMVDFLSTRTDEQLALTVPGAYGNSIDTIRHLISSDADYVRIIPDAPDVPQIDNAGPFGGWPELRDIAYAADTALIAYVDGLTEDMFFVDIDDGEAFELTTSFLLGQIIHHATEHRSQIRTTLSAHDITPPEISVWAWRKSDEGQELLRTLKSDSRDVTAQN
;
A
#
# COMPACT_ATOMS: atom_id res chain seq x y z
N MET A 1 -13.81 -7.71 -11.84
CA MET A 1 -13.07 -6.64 -11.10
C MET A 1 -14.07 -5.86 -10.27
N ASN A 2 -13.85 -5.75 -8.97
CA ASN A 2 -14.74 -5.00 -8.08
C ASN A 2 -14.19 -3.57 -7.82
N ILE A 3 -14.95 -2.76 -7.10
CA ILE A 3 -14.61 -1.36 -6.79
C ILE A 3 -13.27 -1.22 -6.05
N TRP A 4 -12.94 -2.17 -5.16
CA TRP A 4 -11.72 -2.15 -4.36
C TRP A 4 -10.47 -2.44 -5.18
N SER A 5 -10.58 -3.19 -6.29
CA SER A 5 -9.42 -3.56 -7.13
C SER A 5 -8.58 -2.35 -7.54
N ASN A 6 -9.22 -1.27 -7.98
CA ASN A 6 -8.51 -0.07 -8.41
C ASN A 6 -7.91 0.72 -7.24
N VAL A 7 -8.58 0.69 -6.08
CA VAL A 7 -8.06 1.33 -4.86
C VAL A 7 -6.76 0.65 -4.43
N PHE A 8 -6.72 -0.68 -4.41
CA PHE A 8 -5.53 -1.43 -4.00
C PHE A 8 -4.43 -1.45 -5.07
N ARG A 9 -4.74 -1.37 -6.36
CA ARG A 9 -3.73 -1.15 -7.42
C ARG A 9 -3.06 0.22 -7.28
N HIS A 10 -3.84 1.28 -7.03
CA HIS A 10 -3.29 2.59 -6.72
C HIS A 10 -2.46 2.58 -5.43
N HIS A 11 -2.91 1.85 -4.38
CA HIS A 11 -2.19 1.69 -3.12
C HIS A 11 -0.80 1.10 -3.37
N ARG A 12 -0.71 -0.05 -4.08
CA ARG A 12 0.57 -0.68 -4.46
C ARG A 12 1.46 0.27 -5.24
N TRP A 13 0.93 0.89 -6.28
CA TRP A 13 1.69 1.84 -7.08
C TRP A 13 2.26 2.97 -6.23
N SER A 14 1.47 3.53 -5.32
CA SER A 14 1.89 4.63 -4.44
C SER A 14 2.98 4.21 -3.46
N ASN A 15 2.90 2.99 -2.89
CA ASN A 15 3.93 2.43 -2.02
C ASN A 15 5.24 2.25 -2.77
N LEU A 16 5.21 1.63 -3.95
CA LEU A 16 6.41 1.40 -4.76
C LEU A 16 7.05 2.71 -5.22
N VAL A 17 6.28 3.68 -5.68
CA VAL A 17 6.79 5.01 -6.05
C VAL A 17 7.47 5.69 -4.87
N MET A 18 6.90 5.58 -3.66
CA MET A 18 7.50 6.16 -2.45
C MET A 18 8.80 5.44 -2.06
N VAL A 19 8.82 4.11 -2.07
CA VAL A 19 10.03 3.31 -1.80
C VAL A 19 11.13 3.64 -2.82
N ASP A 20 10.81 3.64 -4.11
CA ASP A 20 11.77 3.95 -5.18
C ASP A 20 12.30 5.39 -5.05
N PHE A 21 11.47 6.35 -4.71
CA PHE A 21 11.91 7.72 -4.46
C PHE A 21 12.84 7.82 -3.26
N LEU A 22 12.49 7.23 -2.12
CA LEU A 22 13.28 7.28 -0.90
C LEU A 22 14.64 6.58 -1.08
N SER A 23 14.71 5.51 -1.87
CA SER A 23 15.95 4.78 -2.16
C SER A 23 17.03 5.64 -2.85
N THR A 24 16.65 6.78 -3.40
CA THR A 24 17.57 7.73 -4.05
C THR A 24 17.97 8.90 -3.16
N ARG A 25 17.53 8.92 -1.90
CA ARG A 25 17.85 10.01 -0.96
C ARG A 25 19.09 9.69 -0.15
N THR A 26 19.76 10.75 0.35
CA THR A 26 20.90 10.57 1.26
C THR A 26 20.43 10.20 2.67
N ASP A 27 21.31 9.62 3.48
CA ASP A 27 21.01 9.26 4.87
C ASP A 27 20.56 10.49 5.68
N GLU A 28 21.16 11.66 5.44
CA GLU A 28 20.78 12.92 6.09
C GLU A 28 19.34 13.33 5.70
N GLN A 29 18.96 13.15 4.43
CA GLN A 29 17.59 13.45 3.98
C GLN A 29 16.58 12.47 4.55
N LEU A 30 16.95 11.21 4.69
CA LEU A 30 16.10 10.15 5.24
C LEU A 30 15.90 10.29 6.75
N ALA A 31 16.87 10.87 7.47
CA ALA A 31 16.82 11.12 8.91
C ALA A 31 15.98 12.34 9.32
N LEU A 32 15.49 13.14 8.35
CA LEU A 32 14.68 14.33 8.63
C LEU A 32 13.35 13.96 9.28
N THR A 33 12.89 14.81 10.20
CA THR A 33 11.62 14.67 10.92
C THR A 33 10.89 16.00 11.03
N VAL A 34 9.58 15.93 11.27
CA VAL A 34 8.75 17.10 11.64
C VAL A 34 7.81 16.73 12.79
N PRO A 35 7.39 17.69 13.62
CA PRO A 35 6.40 17.44 14.66
C PRO A 35 5.09 16.87 14.07
N GLY A 36 4.59 15.80 14.66
CA GLY A 36 3.35 15.14 14.23
C GLY A 36 3.52 14.06 13.17
N ALA A 37 4.74 13.83 12.64
CA ALA A 37 5.05 12.65 11.86
C ALA A 37 5.33 11.44 12.77
N TYR A 38 5.13 10.23 12.27
CA TYR A 38 5.41 8.97 12.97
C TYR A 38 6.89 8.85 13.37
N GLY A 39 7.79 9.28 12.45
CA GLY A 39 9.23 9.23 12.64
C GLY A 39 9.95 9.85 11.44
N ASN A 40 11.20 9.47 11.25
CA ASN A 40 11.92 9.80 10.02
C ASN A 40 11.36 8.99 8.82
N SER A 41 11.83 9.30 7.62
CA SER A 41 11.28 8.69 6.40
C SER A 41 11.52 7.17 6.32
N ILE A 42 12.66 6.64 6.82
CA ILE A 42 12.94 5.20 6.83
C ILE A 42 12.00 4.49 7.82
N ASP A 43 11.90 4.98 9.03
CA ASP A 43 11.08 4.34 10.06
C ASP A 43 9.60 4.35 9.64
N THR A 44 9.14 5.46 9.06
CA THR A 44 7.74 5.59 8.62
C THR A 44 7.43 4.65 7.45
N ILE A 45 8.29 4.55 6.43
CA ILE A 45 8.01 3.66 5.28
C ILE A 45 8.16 2.19 5.66
N ARG A 46 9.12 1.83 6.53
CA ARG A 46 9.23 0.46 7.06
C ARG A 46 7.99 0.07 7.84
N HIS A 47 7.52 0.93 8.73
CA HIS A 47 6.29 0.70 9.49
C HIS A 47 5.08 0.51 8.57
N LEU A 48 4.91 1.36 7.56
CA LEU A 48 3.84 1.24 6.59
C LEU A 48 3.85 -0.13 5.89
N ILE A 49 4.99 -0.52 5.33
CA ILE A 49 5.12 -1.77 4.56
C ILE A 49 5.02 -2.99 5.48
N SER A 50 5.57 -2.93 6.70
CA SER A 50 5.40 -3.98 7.72
C SER A 50 3.92 -4.17 8.06
N SER A 51 3.19 -3.08 8.28
CA SER A 51 1.77 -3.15 8.60
C SER A 51 0.94 -3.74 7.45
N ASP A 52 1.25 -3.39 6.19
CA ASP A 52 0.58 -3.98 5.03
C ASP A 52 0.82 -5.50 4.95
N ALA A 53 2.04 -5.96 5.24
CA ALA A 53 2.36 -7.39 5.32
C ALA A 53 1.67 -8.09 6.51
N ASP A 54 1.57 -7.42 7.65
CA ASP A 54 0.85 -7.92 8.84
C ASP A 54 -0.65 -8.02 8.56
N TYR A 55 -1.26 -7.05 7.87
CA TYR A 55 -2.66 -7.11 7.48
C TYR A 55 -2.97 -8.28 6.55
N VAL A 56 -2.05 -8.65 5.65
CA VAL A 56 -2.22 -9.88 4.83
C VAL A 56 -2.35 -11.12 5.72
N ARG A 57 -1.56 -11.22 6.81
CA ARG A 57 -1.61 -12.37 7.73
C ARG A 57 -2.94 -12.53 8.48
N ILE A 58 -3.66 -11.43 8.70
CA ILE A 58 -4.97 -11.45 9.36
C ILE A 58 -6.05 -12.00 8.42
N ILE A 59 -5.87 -11.88 7.12
CA ILE A 59 -6.85 -12.33 6.12
C ILE A 59 -6.89 -13.87 6.07
N PRO A 60 -8.05 -14.51 6.29
CA PRO A 60 -8.18 -15.95 6.18
C PRO A 60 -7.75 -16.46 4.80
N ASP A 61 -6.97 -17.54 4.78
CA ASP A 61 -6.50 -18.21 3.56
C ASP A 61 -5.63 -17.33 2.63
N ALA A 62 -5.14 -16.18 3.12
CA ALA A 62 -4.19 -15.37 2.36
C ALA A 62 -2.84 -16.10 2.19
N PRO A 63 -2.12 -15.84 1.10
CA PRO A 63 -0.79 -16.40 0.93
C PRO A 63 0.19 -15.84 1.97
N ASP A 64 1.17 -16.66 2.36
CA ASP A 64 2.28 -16.16 3.15
C ASP A 64 3.06 -15.09 2.37
N VAL A 65 3.34 -13.98 3.04
CA VAL A 65 4.18 -12.89 2.51
C VAL A 65 5.37 -12.66 3.43
N PRO A 66 6.53 -12.25 2.89
CA PRO A 66 7.68 -11.91 3.70
C PRO A 66 7.35 -10.81 4.72
N GLN A 67 7.89 -10.93 5.93
CA GLN A 67 7.65 -10.00 7.03
C GLN A 67 8.90 -9.14 7.30
N ILE A 68 8.70 -7.96 7.85
CA ILE A 68 9.77 -7.07 8.29
C ILE A 68 9.98 -7.26 9.79
N ASP A 69 11.21 -7.57 10.21
CA ASP A 69 11.59 -7.42 11.60
C ASP A 69 11.84 -5.94 11.92
N ASN A 70 10.81 -5.26 12.44
CA ASN A 70 10.91 -3.84 12.79
C ASN A 70 11.92 -3.55 13.90
N ALA A 71 12.27 -4.54 14.74
CA ALA A 71 13.30 -4.42 15.77
C ALA A 71 14.72 -4.64 15.22
N GLY A 72 14.82 -5.28 14.05
CA GLY A 72 16.08 -5.56 13.37
C GLY A 72 16.62 -4.37 12.57
N PRO A 73 17.82 -4.51 12.02
CA PRO A 73 18.39 -3.49 11.13
C PRO A 73 17.57 -3.35 9.86
N PHE A 74 17.71 -2.21 9.19
CA PHE A 74 17.11 -2.02 7.87
C PHE A 74 17.78 -2.96 6.84
N GLY A 75 17.00 -3.86 6.24
CA GLY A 75 17.49 -4.86 5.28
C GLY A 75 17.83 -4.29 3.89
N GLY A 76 17.55 -3.00 3.67
CA GLY A 76 17.83 -2.29 2.42
C GLY A 76 16.59 -2.09 1.54
N TRP A 77 16.75 -1.20 0.58
CA TRP A 77 15.67 -0.79 -0.31
C TRP A 77 15.14 -1.92 -1.22
N PRO A 78 16.00 -2.82 -1.76
CA PRO A 78 15.50 -3.95 -2.56
C PRO A 78 14.59 -4.88 -1.77
N GLU A 79 14.97 -5.25 -0.54
CA GLU A 79 14.15 -6.10 0.32
C GLU A 79 12.82 -5.43 0.67
N LEU A 80 12.85 -4.16 1.10
CA LEU A 80 11.64 -3.41 1.42
C LEU A 80 10.68 -3.32 0.22
N ARG A 81 11.22 -3.10 -0.98
CA ARG A 81 10.45 -3.05 -2.21
C ARG A 81 9.81 -4.39 -2.57
N ASP A 82 10.55 -5.48 -2.40
CA ASP A 82 10.05 -6.82 -2.69
C ASP A 82 8.93 -7.22 -1.71
N ILE A 83 9.06 -6.87 -0.43
CA ILE A 83 8.01 -7.09 0.58
C ILE A 83 6.78 -6.25 0.26
N ALA A 84 6.94 -4.96 -0.05
CA ALA A 84 5.83 -4.10 -0.46
C ALA A 84 5.09 -4.67 -1.68
N TYR A 85 5.83 -5.10 -2.69
CA TYR A 85 5.24 -5.70 -3.89
C TYR A 85 4.47 -6.99 -3.58
N ALA A 86 5.02 -7.87 -2.74
CA ALA A 86 4.40 -9.13 -2.36
C ALA A 86 3.12 -8.92 -1.54
N ALA A 87 3.18 -8.10 -0.49
CA ALA A 87 2.04 -7.79 0.37
C ALA A 87 0.90 -7.13 -0.41
N ASP A 88 1.20 -6.08 -1.17
CA ASP A 88 0.19 -5.35 -1.94
C ASP A 88 -0.39 -6.20 -3.08
N THR A 89 0.39 -7.13 -3.65
CA THR A 89 -0.11 -8.08 -4.66
C THR A 89 -1.07 -9.08 -4.04
N ALA A 90 -0.78 -9.57 -2.83
CA ALA A 90 -1.68 -10.45 -2.08
C ALA A 90 -3.00 -9.74 -1.75
N LEU A 91 -2.95 -8.48 -1.32
CA LEU A 91 -4.14 -7.65 -1.07
C LEU A 91 -4.97 -7.45 -2.35
N ILE A 92 -4.33 -7.18 -3.48
CA ILE A 92 -5.04 -7.06 -4.78
C ILE A 92 -5.71 -8.39 -5.14
N ALA A 93 -5.02 -9.52 -5.00
CA ALA A 93 -5.59 -10.84 -5.30
C ALA A 93 -6.80 -11.13 -4.40
N TYR A 94 -6.71 -10.80 -3.11
CA TYR A 94 -7.80 -10.94 -2.17
C TYR A 94 -9.02 -10.11 -2.58
N VAL A 95 -8.84 -8.80 -2.83
CA VAL A 95 -9.97 -7.94 -3.21
C VAL A 95 -10.54 -8.28 -4.59
N ASP A 96 -9.74 -8.79 -5.52
CA ASP A 96 -10.22 -9.24 -6.84
C ASP A 96 -11.16 -10.46 -6.72
N GLY A 97 -10.95 -11.32 -5.71
CA GLY A 97 -11.80 -12.48 -5.40
C GLY A 97 -13.00 -12.18 -4.50
N LEU A 98 -13.08 -10.97 -3.93
CA LEU A 98 -14.09 -10.64 -2.92
C LEU A 98 -15.49 -10.46 -3.55
N THR A 99 -16.46 -11.21 -3.04
CA THR A 99 -17.86 -11.17 -3.49
C THR A 99 -18.81 -10.58 -2.43
N GLU A 100 -18.42 -10.64 -1.16
CA GLU A 100 -19.23 -10.16 -0.02
C GLU A 100 -18.33 -9.67 1.12
N ASP A 101 -18.88 -8.94 2.06
CA ASP A 101 -18.19 -8.52 3.27
C ASP A 101 -18.15 -9.69 4.25
N MET A 102 -16.97 -10.23 4.52
CA MET A 102 -16.79 -11.37 5.44
C MET A 102 -16.52 -10.88 6.85
N PHE A 103 -16.96 -11.65 7.82
CA PHE A 103 -16.65 -11.48 9.24
C PHE A 103 -15.56 -12.48 9.64
N PHE A 104 -14.58 -12.02 10.41
CA PHE A 104 -13.55 -12.87 11.01
C PHE A 104 -13.06 -12.27 12.35
N VAL A 105 -12.28 -13.07 13.08
CA VAL A 105 -11.71 -12.67 14.36
C VAL A 105 -10.20 -12.74 14.25
N ASP A 106 -9.55 -11.64 14.56
CA ASP A 106 -8.09 -11.59 14.76
C ASP A 106 -7.78 -11.70 16.26
N ILE A 107 -6.60 -12.22 16.59
CA ILE A 107 -6.10 -12.29 17.96
C ILE A 107 -4.77 -11.54 18.01
N ASP A 108 -4.77 -10.41 18.69
CA ASP A 108 -3.60 -9.58 18.92
C ASP A 108 -3.36 -9.45 20.43
N ASP A 109 -2.14 -9.72 20.87
CA ASP A 109 -1.73 -9.72 22.30
C ASP A 109 -2.67 -10.54 23.23
N GLY A 110 -3.31 -11.58 22.68
CA GLY A 110 -4.24 -12.46 23.42
C GLY A 110 -5.66 -11.89 23.56
N GLU A 111 -5.95 -10.75 22.97
CA GLU A 111 -7.30 -10.18 22.84
C GLU A 111 -7.90 -10.50 21.47
N ALA A 112 -9.20 -10.82 21.46
CA ALA A 112 -9.93 -11.11 20.23
C ALA A 112 -10.56 -9.83 19.67
N PHE A 113 -10.27 -9.52 18.41
CA PHE A 113 -10.85 -8.41 17.67
C PHE A 113 -11.79 -8.93 16.60
N GLU A 114 -13.02 -8.51 16.66
CA GLU A 114 -14.03 -8.80 15.63
C GLU A 114 -13.88 -7.80 14.49
N LEU A 115 -13.69 -8.32 13.28
CA LEU A 115 -13.44 -7.52 12.08
C LEU A 115 -14.36 -7.93 10.94
N THR A 116 -14.67 -6.99 10.06
CA THR A 116 -15.18 -7.29 8.73
C THR A 116 -14.13 -6.97 7.68
N THR A 117 -14.25 -7.59 6.52
CA THR A 117 -13.37 -7.29 5.38
C THR A 117 -13.34 -5.80 5.06
N SER A 118 -14.50 -5.15 5.00
CA SER A 118 -14.58 -3.71 4.68
C SER A 118 -13.90 -2.84 5.74
N PHE A 119 -13.98 -3.22 7.03
CA PHE A 119 -13.25 -2.53 8.10
C PHE A 119 -11.73 -2.64 7.90
N LEU A 120 -11.22 -3.87 7.68
CA LEU A 120 -9.80 -4.10 7.46
C LEU A 120 -9.29 -3.37 6.22
N LEU A 121 -9.99 -3.48 5.08
CA LEU A 121 -9.59 -2.78 3.84
C LEU A 121 -9.61 -1.25 4.01
N GLY A 122 -10.57 -0.72 4.75
CA GLY A 122 -10.62 0.69 5.12
C GLY A 122 -9.42 1.12 5.96
N GLN A 123 -9.06 0.31 6.96
CA GLN A 123 -7.89 0.54 7.82
C GLN A 123 -6.59 0.57 7.01
N ILE A 124 -6.36 -0.41 6.15
CA ILE A 124 -5.16 -0.49 5.30
C ILE A 124 -4.98 0.80 4.48
N ILE A 125 -6.02 1.23 3.78
CA ILE A 125 -5.94 2.42 2.92
C ILE A 125 -5.76 3.70 3.74
N HIS A 126 -6.48 3.84 4.86
CA HIS A 126 -6.36 5.00 5.75
C HIS A 126 -4.95 5.11 6.34
N HIS A 127 -4.45 4.03 6.96
CA HIS A 127 -3.13 3.94 7.57
C HIS A 127 -2.01 4.28 6.57
N ALA A 128 -2.03 3.64 5.41
CA ALA A 128 -1.02 3.91 4.40
C ALA A 128 -1.08 5.35 3.84
N THR A 129 -2.28 5.90 3.69
CA THR A 129 -2.45 7.29 3.23
C THR A 129 -1.90 8.28 4.27
N GLU A 130 -2.13 8.02 5.55
CA GLU A 130 -1.60 8.82 6.65
C GLU A 130 -0.07 8.83 6.64
N HIS A 131 0.58 7.66 6.62
CA HIS A 131 2.05 7.56 6.64
C HIS A 131 2.71 8.11 5.37
N ARG A 132 2.16 7.88 4.18
CA ARG A 132 2.65 8.52 2.96
C ARG A 132 2.51 10.04 3.02
N SER A 133 1.44 10.56 3.64
CA SER A 133 1.26 12.00 3.85
C SER A 133 2.29 12.57 4.82
N GLN A 134 2.60 11.85 5.91
CA GLN A 134 3.63 12.25 6.87
C GLN A 134 5.02 12.33 6.22
N ILE A 135 5.42 11.31 5.43
CA ILE A 135 6.68 11.34 4.68
C ILE A 135 6.71 12.54 3.73
N ARG A 136 5.67 12.74 2.94
CA ARG A 136 5.59 13.87 1.99
C ARG A 136 5.66 15.23 2.69
N THR A 137 5.01 15.37 3.83
CA THR A 137 5.06 16.59 4.65
C THR A 137 6.47 16.83 5.17
N THR A 138 7.14 15.79 5.70
CA THR A 138 8.53 15.89 6.17
C THR A 138 9.46 16.34 5.05
N LEU A 139 9.40 15.70 3.89
CA LEU A 139 10.23 16.08 2.74
C LEU A 139 9.98 17.53 2.31
N SER A 140 8.71 17.92 2.16
CA SER A 140 8.34 19.28 1.73
C SER A 140 8.77 20.36 2.73
N ALA A 141 8.70 20.08 4.03
CA ALA A 141 9.14 21.01 5.08
C ALA A 141 10.65 21.26 5.05
N HIS A 142 11.42 20.39 4.39
CA HIS A 142 12.86 20.49 4.21
C HIS A 142 13.26 20.75 2.74
N ASP A 143 12.40 21.41 1.98
CA ASP A 143 12.63 21.80 0.58
C ASP A 143 12.96 20.63 -0.39
N ILE A 144 12.54 19.41 -0.03
CA ILE A 144 12.65 18.24 -0.90
C ILE A 144 11.28 17.98 -1.54
N THR A 145 11.18 18.13 -2.86
CA THR A 145 9.93 17.87 -3.58
C THR A 145 9.61 16.37 -3.56
N PRO A 146 8.54 15.93 -2.89
CA PRO A 146 8.14 14.52 -2.86
C PRO A 146 7.52 14.08 -4.19
N PRO A 147 7.45 12.76 -4.46
CA PRO A 147 6.80 12.26 -5.65
C PRO A 147 5.28 12.54 -5.63
N GLU A 148 4.70 12.73 -6.81
CA GLU A 148 3.25 12.85 -6.97
C GLU A 148 2.63 11.46 -7.01
N ILE A 149 1.81 11.13 -6.00
CA ILE A 149 1.20 9.82 -5.81
C ILE A 149 -0.34 9.86 -5.76
N SER A 150 -0.94 10.91 -6.29
CA SER A 150 -2.40 10.99 -6.38
C SER A 150 -2.97 9.95 -7.35
N VAL A 151 -4.26 9.65 -7.22
CA VAL A 151 -4.99 8.81 -8.17
C VAL A 151 -4.90 9.38 -9.60
N TRP A 152 -4.83 10.71 -9.74
CA TRP A 152 -4.65 11.36 -11.04
C TRP A 152 -3.26 11.14 -11.64
N ALA A 153 -2.22 11.07 -10.82
CA ALA A 153 -0.88 10.72 -11.26
C ALA A 153 -0.81 9.24 -11.66
N TRP A 154 -1.37 8.32 -10.84
CA TRP A 154 -1.46 6.90 -11.17
C TRP A 154 -2.22 6.66 -12.48
N ARG A 155 -3.35 7.36 -12.69
CA ARG A 155 -4.10 7.27 -13.95
C ARG A 155 -3.22 7.54 -15.19
N LYS A 156 -2.17 8.35 -15.05
CA LYS A 156 -1.24 8.71 -16.14
C LYS A 156 -0.05 7.74 -16.24
N SER A 157 0.17 6.88 -15.25
CA SER A 157 1.22 5.86 -15.28
C SER A 157 0.90 4.76 -16.30
N ASP A 158 1.89 3.97 -16.66
CA ASP A 158 1.72 2.85 -17.59
C ASP A 158 0.69 1.84 -17.06
N GLU A 159 0.72 1.53 -15.75
CA GLU A 159 -0.25 0.63 -15.12
C GLU A 159 -1.68 1.19 -15.20
N GLY A 160 -1.87 2.47 -14.87
CA GLY A 160 -3.19 3.12 -14.95
C GLY A 160 -3.71 3.20 -16.37
N GLN A 161 -2.85 3.44 -17.36
CA GLN A 161 -3.22 3.47 -18.77
C GLN A 161 -3.57 2.06 -19.30
N GLU A 162 -2.83 1.03 -18.88
CA GLU A 162 -3.14 -0.35 -19.25
C GLU A 162 -4.50 -0.78 -18.70
N LEU A 163 -4.76 -0.49 -17.42
CA LEU A 163 -6.07 -0.75 -16.81
C LEU A 163 -7.22 -0.10 -17.60
N LEU A 164 -7.04 1.17 -17.99
CA LEU A 164 -8.07 1.87 -18.79
C LEU A 164 -8.28 1.24 -20.17
N ARG A 165 -7.22 0.73 -20.80
CA ARG A 165 -7.33 0.01 -22.09
C ARG A 165 -8.13 -1.28 -21.94
N THR A 166 -7.81 -2.08 -20.92
CA THR A 166 -8.51 -3.33 -20.61
C THR A 166 -9.99 -3.10 -20.36
N LEU A 167 -10.35 -2.15 -19.50
CA LEU A 167 -11.76 -1.84 -19.19
C LEU A 167 -12.54 -1.34 -20.40
N LYS A 168 -11.88 -0.63 -21.32
CA LYS A 168 -12.52 -0.17 -22.57
C LYS A 168 -12.75 -1.30 -23.57
N SER A 169 -11.87 -2.30 -23.63
CA SER A 169 -12.09 -3.49 -24.47
C SER A 169 -13.28 -4.30 -23.98
N ASP A 170 -13.31 -4.60 -22.68
CA ASP A 170 -14.39 -5.38 -22.05
C ASP A 170 -15.77 -4.71 -22.23
N SER A 171 -15.83 -3.36 -22.14
CA SER A 171 -17.10 -2.62 -22.33
C SER A 171 -17.60 -2.63 -23.77
N ARG A 172 -16.72 -2.75 -24.78
CA ARG A 172 -17.12 -2.82 -26.20
C ARG A 172 -17.70 -4.17 -26.54
N ASP A 173 -17.18 -5.25 -25.95
CA ASP A 173 -17.67 -6.60 -26.20
C ASP A 173 -19.09 -6.79 -25.63
N VAL A 174 -19.43 -6.13 -24.53
CA VAL A 174 -20.78 -6.15 -23.95
C VAL A 174 -21.80 -5.40 -24.84
N THR A 175 -21.38 -4.31 -25.50
CA THR A 175 -22.26 -3.55 -26.39
C THR A 175 -22.44 -4.19 -27.78
N ALA A 176 -21.55 -5.09 -28.19
CA ALA A 176 -21.64 -5.81 -29.46
C ALA A 176 -22.54 -7.06 -29.41
N GLN A 177 -22.97 -7.49 -28.21
CA GLN A 177 -23.82 -8.67 -27.97
C GLN A 177 -25.31 -8.32 -27.71
N ASN A 178 -25.68 -7.05 -27.72
CA ASN A 178 -27.06 -6.56 -27.63
C ASN A 178 -27.49 -5.89 -28.93
#